data_be1af332e270ef0e91798096d2b03cb0
#
_entry.id   be1af332e270ef0e91798096d2b03cb0
#
_cell.length_a   1.000
_cell.length_b   1.000
_cell.length_c   1.000
_cell.angle_alpha   90.00
_cell.angle_beta   90.00
_cell.angle_gamma   90.00
#
_symmetry.space_group_name_H-M   'P 1'
#
loop_
_entity.id
_entity.type
_entity.pdbx_description
1 polymer ?
#
loop_
_entity_poly.entity_id
_entity_poly.type
_entity_poly.pdbx_seq_one_letter_code
_entity_poly.pdbx_strand_id
1 'polypeptide(L)'
;QEQVTDGKNWFGYGIQPSSKAVIGSLQVPYIYEDRISQEDFEKSLSSASSMRPKVYKEMSKRGKQHVMNNYNFSKYQERWVNEIDRIVEEHGSWDTRKNYKRWHLMEVA
;
A
#
# COMPACT_ATOMS: atom_id res chain seq x y z
N GLN A 1 1.70 5.54 -2.03
CA GLN A 1 2.69 6.11 -2.96
C GLN A 1 3.21 5.08 -3.98
N GLU A 2 3.32 3.84 -3.63
CA GLU A 2 3.93 2.74 -4.41
C GLU A 2 3.33 2.55 -5.81
N GLN A 3 2.09 2.96 -6.03
CA GLN A 3 1.42 2.87 -7.33
C GLN A 3 1.86 3.97 -8.30
N VAL A 4 2.36 5.09 -7.78
CA VAL A 4 2.73 6.27 -8.57
C VAL A 4 4.23 6.56 -8.56
N THR A 5 5.02 5.75 -7.85
CA THR A 5 6.49 5.85 -7.84
C THR A 5 7.15 4.49 -7.58
N ASP A 6 8.32 4.30 -8.12
CA ASP A 6 9.21 3.17 -7.81
C ASP A 6 10.30 3.55 -6.79
N GLY A 7 10.15 4.72 -6.13
CA GLY A 7 11.11 5.29 -5.20
C GLY A 7 12.19 6.15 -5.86
N LYS A 8 12.37 6.05 -7.18
CA LYS A 8 13.32 6.86 -7.97
C LYS A 8 12.62 7.76 -8.98
N ASN A 9 11.59 7.22 -9.63
CA ASN A 9 10.84 7.90 -10.67
C ASN A 9 9.39 8.08 -10.23
N TRP A 10 8.81 9.22 -10.62
CA TRP A 10 7.40 9.48 -10.41
C TRP A 10 6.62 9.27 -11.70
N PHE A 11 5.49 8.56 -11.59
CA PHE A 11 4.56 8.24 -12.69
C PHE A 11 3.23 8.95 -12.53
N GLY A 12 3.12 9.80 -11.52
CA GLY A 12 1.98 10.63 -11.18
C GLY A 12 2.40 11.71 -10.19
N TYR A 13 1.44 12.45 -9.69
CA TYR A 13 1.66 13.48 -8.68
C TYR A 13 1.38 12.91 -7.28
N GLY A 14 2.38 12.95 -6.41
CA GLY A 14 2.22 12.67 -4.99
C GLY A 14 2.09 13.98 -4.21
N ILE A 15 0.98 14.16 -3.50
CA ILE A 15 0.77 15.31 -2.63
C ILE A 15 1.16 14.88 -1.22
N GLN A 16 2.09 15.60 -0.63
CA GLN A 16 2.49 15.35 0.76
C GLN A 16 1.41 15.87 1.72
N PRO A 17 1.05 15.09 2.74
CA PRO A 17 0.13 15.57 3.76
C PRO A 17 0.67 16.82 4.47
N SER A 18 -0.13 17.84 4.57
CA SER A 18 0.18 19.06 5.32
C SER A 18 -0.04 18.90 6.83
N SER A 19 -0.93 17.99 7.22
CA SER A 19 -1.23 17.69 8.62
C SER A 19 -1.84 16.30 8.76
N LYS A 20 -1.86 15.78 9.99
CA LYS A 20 -2.59 14.57 10.38
C LYS A 20 -3.63 14.92 11.42
N ALA A 21 -4.82 14.37 11.29
CA ALA A 21 -5.89 14.49 12.27
C ALA A 21 -6.20 13.11 12.86
N VAL A 22 -6.46 13.07 14.16
CA VAL A 22 -7.00 11.89 14.83
C VAL A 22 -8.52 11.94 14.71
N ILE A 23 -9.10 10.93 14.06
CA ILE A 23 -10.56 10.81 13.86
C ILE A 23 -11.11 9.50 14.41
N GLY A 24 -10.55 9.01 15.47
CA GLY A 24 -11.02 7.76 16.08
C GLY A 24 -12.45 7.86 16.64
N SER A 25 -13.08 6.70 16.79
CA SER A 25 -14.32 6.51 17.55
C SER A 25 -14.02 5.76 18.86
N LEU A 26 -15.03 5.60 19.72
CA LEU A 26 -14.89 4.82 20.95
C LEU A 26 -14.48 3.36 20.68
N GLN A 27 -14.98 2.79 19.58
CA GLN A 27 -14.66 1.41 19.18
C GLN A 27 -13.31 1.27 18.47
N VAL A 28 -12.88 2.31 17.76
CA VAL A 28 -11.62 2.33 17.01
C VAL A 28 -10.91 3.65 17.30
N PRO A 29 -10.22 3.77 18.43
CA PRO A 29 -9.50 4.98 18.79
C PRO A 29 -8.21 5.11 17.93
N TYR A 30 -7.73 6.33 17.83
CA TYR A 30 -6.43 6.64 17.19
C TYR A 30 -6.33 6.35 15.69
N ILE A 31 -7.42 6.46 14.94
CA ILE A 31 -7.33 6.50 13.48
C ILE A 31 -6.75 7.85 13.07
N TYR A 32 -5.69 7.83 12.29
CA TYR A 32 -5.07 9.02 11.74
C TYR A 32 -5.48 9.20 10.28
N GLU A 33 -5.96 10.39 9.94
CA GLU A 33 -6.17 10.80 8.56
C GLU A 33 -5.13 11.84 8.14
N ASP A 34 -4.58 11.63 6.96
CA ASP A 34 -3.73 12.59 6.29
C ASP A 34 -4.61 13.67 5.63
N ARG A 35 -4.27 14.94 5.85
CA ARG A 35 -4.94 16.09 5.23
C ARG A 35 -3.98 16.80 4.31
N ILE A 36 -4.44 17.12 3.11
CA ILE A 36 -3.70 17.92 2.14
C ILE A 36 -4.17 19.38 2.21
N SER A 37 -3.26 20.32 1.90
CA SER A 37 -3.62 21.72 1.75
C SER A 37 -4.31 21.96 0.39
N GLN A 38 -5.19 22.94 0.35
CA GLN A 38 -5.82 23.38 -0.90
C GLN A 38 -4.74 23.85 -1.90
N GLU A 39 -3.74 24.58 -1.43
CA GLU A 39 -2.64 25.10 -2.26
C GLU A 39 -1.86 23.98 -2.95
N ASP A 40 -1.47 22.93 -2.22
CA ASP A 40 -0.74 21.79 -2.78
C ASP A 40 -1.59 21.00 -3.79
N PHE A 41 -2.89 20.87 -3.52
CA PHE A 41 -3.83 20.26 -4.45
C PHE A 41 -3.95 21.07 -5.75
N GLU A 42 -4.20 22.36 -5.65
CA GLU A 42 -4.33 23.27 -6.81
C GLU A 42 -3.03 23.31 -7.63
N LYS A 43 -1.88 23.36 -6.99
CA LYS A 43 -0.57 23.32 -7.63
C LYS A 43 -0.36 22.01 -8.41
N SER A 44 -0.71 20.89 -7.81
CA SER A 44 -0.59 19.58 -8.45
C SER A 44 -1.52 19.45 -9.65
N LEU A 45 -2.77 19.94 -9.52
CA LEU A 45 -3.75 19.95 -10.60
C LEU A 45 -3.32 20.87 -11.77
N SER A 46 -2.85 22.06 -11.44
CA SER A 46 -2.32 23.01 -12.43
C SER A 46 -1.11 22.44 -13.17
N SER A 47 -0.20 21.79 -12.45
CA SER A 47 0.97 21.13 -13.04
C SER A 47 0.57 19.98 -13.96
N ALA A 48 -0.45 19.21 -13.60
CA ALA A 48 -0.96 18.13 -14.44
C ALA A 48 -1.63 18.66 -15.71
N SER A 49 -2.46 19.71 -15.60
CA SER A 49 -3.19 20.28 -16.72
C SER A 49 -2.28 21.01 -17.73
N SER A 50 -1.19 21.59 -17.27
CA SER A 50 -0.21 22.31 -18.10
C SER A 50 0.90 21.41 -18.66
N MET A 51 0.83 20.10 -18.43
CA MET A 51 1.86 19.16 -18.87
C MET A 51 1.92 19.07 -20.40
N ARG A 52 3.13 19.19 -20.95
CA ARG A 52 3.34 19.03 -22.39
C ARG A 52 2.95 17.61 -22.84
N PRO A 53 2.28 17.46 -24.01
CA PRO A 53 1.78 16.16 -24.48
C PRO A 53 2.83 15.04 -24.56
N LYS A 54 4.06 15.39 -24.92
CA LYS A 54 5.17 14.41 -24.98
C LYS A 54 5.52 13.88 -23.59
N VAL A 55 5.59 14.76 -22.59
CA VAL A 55 5.89 14.41 -21.19
C VAL A 55 4.76 13.56 -20.61
N TYR A 56 3.52 13.94 -20.86
CA TYR A 56 2.34 13.19 -20.45
C TYR A 56 2.35 11.76 -21.02
N LYS A 57 2.57 11.61 -22.33
CA LYS A 57 2.61 10.28 -22.97
C LYS A 57 3.70 9.39 -22.37
N GLU A 58 4.88 9.95 -22.12
CA GLU A 58 5.99 9.20 -21.55
C GLU A 58 5.73 8.80 -20.09
N MET A 59 5.20 9.72 -19.28
CA MET A 59 4.83 9.42 -17.90
C MET A 59 3.72 8.37 -17.82
N SER A 60 2.69 8.50 -18.65
CA SER A 60 1.59 7.54 -18.76
C SER A 60 2.07 6.14 -19.14
N LYS A 61 2.97 6.04 -20.14
CA LYS A 61 3.56 4.78 -20.55
C LYS A 61 4.35 4.11 -19.42
N ARG A 62 5.19 4.88 -18.73
CA ARG A 62 5.97 4.36 -17.60
C ARG A 62 5.09 3.95 -16.42
N GLY A 63 4.08 4.74 -16.09
CA GLY A 63 3.12 4.41 -15.03
C GLY A 63 2.34 3.12 -15.35
N LYS A 64 1.84 2.98 -16.57
CA LYS A 64 1.19 1.74 -17.02
C LYS A 64 2.14 0.54 -16.90
N GLN A 65 3.38 0.67 -17.34
CA GLN A 65 4.38 -0.39 -17.27
C GLN A 65 4.69 -0.77 -15.81
N HIS A 66 4.82 0.22 -14.91
CA HIS A 66 5.05 -0.01 -13.49
C HIS A 66 3.90 -0.81 -12.85
N VAL A 67 2.65 -0.41 -13.11
CA VAL A 67 1.48 -1.13 -12.60
C VAL A 67 1.39 -2.54 -13.17
N MET A 68 1.57 -2.70 -14.48
CA MET A 68 1.55 -4.02 -15.12
C MET A 68 2.65 -4.95 -14.63
N ASN A 69 3.81 -4.41 -14.29
CA ASN A 69 4.93 -5.21 -13.80
C ASN A 69 4.80 -5.60 -12.33
N ASN A 70 4.18 -4.77 -11.51
CA ASN A 70 4.21 -4.93 -10.06
C ASN A 70 2.86 -5.23 -9.42
N TYR A 71 1.76 -4.79 -10.03
CA TYR A 71 0.42 -4.81 -9.43
C TYR A 71 -0.63 -5.53 -10.29
N ASN A 72 -0.22 -6.33 -11.29
CA ASN A 72 -1.19 -7.13 -12.04
C ASN A 72 -1.69 -8.32 -11.20
N PHE A 73 -2.88 -8.82 -11.54
CA PHE A 73 -3.54 -9.87 -10.78
C PHE A 73 -2.73 -11.18 -10.73
N SER A 74 -2.08 -11.56 -11.83
CA SER A 74 -1.29 -12.80 -11.86
C SER A 74 -0.12 -12.76 -10.86
N LYS A 75 0.59 -11.63 -10.79
CA LYS A 75 1.67 -11.45 -9.80
C LYS A 75 1.15 -11.35 -8.37
N TYR A 76 -0.02 -10.75 -8.17
CA TYR A 76 -0.67 -10.73 -6.87
C TYR A 76 -1.00 -12.16 -6.43
N GLN A 77 -1.61 -12.95 -7.29
CA GLN A 77 -1.95 -14.34 -7.03
C GLN A 77 -0.69 -15.18 -6.73
N GLU A 78 0.34 -15.07 -7.56
CA GLU A 78 1.61 -15.78 -7.37
C GLU A 78 2.24 -15.45 -6.01
N ARG A 79 2.30 -14.18 -5.64
CA ARG A 79 2.84 -13.76 -4.33
C ARG A 79 2.05 -14.33 -3.16
N TRP A 80 0.72 -14.35 -3.24
CA TRP A 80 -0.12 -14.92 -2.20
C TRP A 80 0.04 -16.43 -2.08
N VAL A 81 0.06 -17.15 -3.20
CA VAL A 81 0.29 -18.60 -3.20
C VAL A 81 1.65 -18.92 -2.57
N ASN A 82 2.70 -18.28 -3.04
CA ASN A 82 4.06 -18.51 -2.52
C ASN A 82 4.16 -18.17 -1.03
N GLU A 83 3.51 -17.10 -0.57
CA GLU A 83 3.54 -16.73 0.84
C GLU A 83 2.74 -17.69 1.72
N ILE A 84 1.59 -18.16 1.27
CA ILE A 84 0.79 -19.16 1.98
C ILE A 84 1.57 -20.48 2.05
N ASP A 85 2.15 -20.93 0.94
CA ASP A 85 2.95 -22.15 0.90
C ASP A 85 4.16 -22.05 1.85
N ARG A 86 4.86 -20.93 1.86
CA ARG A 86 5.95 -20.65 2.80
C ARG A 86 5.50 -20.74 4.26
N ILE A 87 4.36 -20.13 4.59
CA ILE A 87 3.80 -20.17 5.96
C ILE A 87 3.46 -21.60 6.35
N VAL A 88 2.84 -22.37 5.45
CA VAL A 88 2.48 -23.78 5.72
C VAL A 88 3.73 -24.65 5.88
N GLU A 89 4.76 -24.44 5.07
CA GLU A 89 6.03 -25.16 5.20
C GLU A 89 6.72 -24.84 6.51
N GLU A 90 6.76 -23.58 6.92
CA GLU A 90 7.44 -23.12 8.13
C GLU A 90 6.68 -23.48 9.41
N HIS A 91 5.36 -23.28 9.43
CA HIS A 91 4.53 -23.37 10.62
C HIS A 91 3.57 -24.57 10.65
N GLY A 92 3.43 -25.28 9.54
CA GLY A 92 2.47 -26.36 9.35
C GLY A 92 1.07 -25.86 8.99
N SER A 93 0.21 -26.77 8.58
CA SER A 93 -1.20 -26.51 8.32
C SER A 93 -1.99 -26.35 9.63
N TRP A 94 -3.29 -26.06 9.51
CA TRP A 94 -4.17 -26.03 10.69
C TRP A 94 -4.11 -27.31 11.53
N ASP A 95 -3.97 -28.48 10.89
CA ASP A 95 -3.95 -29.78 11.55
C ASP A 95 -2.56 -30.16 12.09
N THR A 96 -1.51 -29.73 11.41
CA THR A 96 -0.12 -30.13 11.68
C THR A 96 0.77 -29.03 12.26
N ARG A 97 0.21 -28.03 12.88
CA ARG A 97 0.88 -26.82 13.39
C ARG A 97 2.25 -27.09 13.98
N LYS A 98 3.28 -26.54 13.36
CA LYS A 98 4.65 -26.58 13.87
C LYS A 98 4.87 -25.41 14.84
N ASN A 99 5.53 -25.70 15.98
CA ASN A 99 5.91 -24.68 16.97
C ASN A 99 4.76 -23.87 17.57
N TYR A 100 3.53 -24.29 17.39
CA TYR A 100 2.39 -23.63 18.00
C TYR A 100 2.19 -24.13 19.43
N LYS A 101 2.42 -23.26 20.42
CA LYS A 101 2.10 -23.57 21.81
C LYS A 101 0.59 -23.37 22.02
N ARG A 102 -0.10 -24.43 22.44
CA ARG A 102 -1.50 -24.32 22.89
C ARG A 102 -1.60 -23.32 24.03
N TRP A 103 -2.72 -22.66 24.14
CA TRP A 103 -3.07 -21.87 25.32
C TRP A 103 -2.92 -22.73 26.58
N HIS A 104 -2.15 -22.25 27.53
CA HIS A 104 -2.19 -22.78 28.88
C HIS A 104 -3.12 -21.88 29.68
N LEU A 105 -4.21 -22.44 30.19
CA LEU A 105 -5.00 -21.78 31.23
C LEU A 105 -4.11 -21.74 32.49
N MET A 106 -3.72 -20.54 32.90
CA MET A 106 -3.15 -20.39 34.26
C MET A 106 -4.33 -20.09 35.18
N GLU A 107 -4.59 -21.03 36.10
CA GLU A 107 -5.47 -20.78 37.22
C GLU A 107 -4.71 -19.86 38.16
N VAL A 108 -5.17 -18.63 38.32
CA VAL A 108 -4.63 -17.66 39.25
C VAL A 108 -5.39 -17.90 40.56
N ALA A 109 -4.78 -18.49 41.54
CA ALA A 109 -5.32 -18.67 42.89
C ALA A 109 -5.34 -17.32 43.65
#